data_341cedf10300154fc7137dabfc7f0691
#
_entry.id   341cedf10300154fc7137dabfc7f0691
#
_cell.length_a   1.000
_cell.length_b   1.000
_cell.length_c   1.000
_cell.angle_alpha   90.00
_cell.angle_beta   90.00
_cell.angle_gamma   90.00
#
_symmetry.space_group_name_H-M   'P 1'
#
loop_
_entity.id
_entity.type
_entity.pdbx_description
1 polymer ?
#
loop_
_entity_poly.entity_id
_entity_poly.type
_entity_poly.pdbx_seq_one_letter_code
_entity_poly.pdbx_strand_id
1 'polypeptide(L)'
;IDELEIKNVKLERKNTATKTSNFHRELSEKAVLRPPVVAVMGHVDHGKTTLLDSLLHKKTVEGEAGGITQHISAYQLKHDDRLITFLDTPGHEAFAAIRQHGAMLTDIVVIVVAADDGVKPQTVEAIKFAQSANAKIIVAINKIDREGADIPRTMADLAQHGLQPEEWGGDITMVPISAKRG
;
A
#
# COMPACT_ATOMS: atom_id res chain seq x y z
N ILE A 1 -39.18 29.50 -45.39
CA ILE A 1 -39.14 28.59 -44.21
C ILE A 1 -38.48 27.36 -44.77
N ASP A 2 -37.16 27.31 -44.65
CA ASP A 2 -36.31 26.26 -45.25
C ASP A 2 -36.13 25.11 -44.27
N GLU A 3 -36.50 23.93 -44.75
CA GLU A 3 -36.24 22.65 -44.10
C GLU A 3 -34.75 22.35 -44.14
N LEU A 4 -34.13 22.23 -43.00
CA LEU A 4 -32.76 21.73 -42.85
C LEU A 4 -32.79 20.21 -42.87
N GLU A 5 -32.50 19.61 -44.02
CA GLU A 5 -32.20 18.16 -44.16
C GLU A 5 -30.90 17.83 -43.40
N ILE A 6 -31.02 17.19 -42.27
CA ILE A 6 -29.90 16.56 -41.60
C ILE A 6 -29.56 15.24 -42.30
N LYS A 7 -28.58 15.26 -43.20
CA LYS A 7 -28.02 14.06 -43.81
C LYS A 7 -27.36 13.19 -42.76
N ASN A 8 -27.74 11.92 -42.76
CA ASN A 8 -27.18 10.85 -41.95
C ASN A 8 -25.64 10.86 -41.94
N VAL A 9 -25.05 11.25 -40.85
CA VAL A 9 -23.62 11.07 -40.58
C VAL A 9 -23.39 9.64 -40.10
N LYS A 10 -22.87 8.80 -40.97
CA LYS A 10 -22.43 7.46 -40.64
C LYS A 10 -21.16 7.54 -39.81
N LEU A 11 -21.27 7.37 -38.50
CA LEU A 11 -20.12 7.25 -37.62
C LEU A 11 -19.43 5.90 -37.89
N GLU A 12 -18.40 5.89 -38.72
CA GLU A 12 -17.46 4.76 -38.77
C GLU A 12 -16.64 4.77 -37.50
N ARG A 13 -16.92 3.83 -36.59
CA ARG A 13 -16.01 3.48 -35.50
C ARG A 13 -14.75 2.87 -36.11
N LYS A 14 -13.70 3.67 -36.30
CA LYS A 14 -12.36 3.15 -36.45
C LYS A 14 -12.00 2.42 -35.15
N ASN A 15 -12.02 1.09 -35.17
CA ASN A 15 -11.37 0.28 -34.16
C ASN A 15 -9.87 0.55 -34.24
N THR A 16 -9.41 1.59 -33.56
CA THR A 16 -8.02 1.70 -33.17
C THR A 16 -7.81 0.65 -32.08
N ALA A 17 -7.47 -0.57 -32.48
CA ALA A 17 -6.85 -1.52 -31.59
C ALA A 17 -5.66 -0.79 -30.97
N THR A 18 -5.78 -0.43 -29.70
CA THR A 18 -4.69 0.08 -28.90
C THR A 18 -3.65 -1.03 -28.88
N LYS A 19 -2.64 -0.92 -29.75
CA LYS A 19 -1.43 -1.74 -29.64
C LYS A 19 -0.88 -1.39 -28.25
N THR A 20 -1.07 -2.29 -27.29
CA THR A 20 -0.27 -2.33 -26.08
C THR A 20 1.16 -2.51 -26.54
N SER A 21 1.86 -1.40 -26.72
CA SER A 21 3.29 -1.41 -26.93
C SER A 21 3.89 -1.99 -25.66
N ASN A 22 4.33 -3.24 -25.72
CA ASN A 22 5.25 -3.79 -24.74
C ASN A 22 6.50 -2.92 -24.80
N PHE A 23 6.56 -1.91 -23.94
CA PHE A 23 7.78 -1.18 -23.68
C PHE A 23 8.75 -2.12 -22.96
N HIS A 24 9.42 -2.98 -23.71
CA HIS A 24 10.69 -3.52 -23.27
C HIS A 24 11.67 -2.34 -23.25
N ARG A 25 11.78 -1.69 -22.09
CA ARG A 25 12.92 -0.81 -21.83
C ARG A 25 14.14 -1.70 -21.79
N GLU A 26 14.94 -1.68 -22.83
CA GLU A 26 16.32 -2.15 -22.76
C GLU A 26 17.01 -1.32 -21.69
N LEU A 27 17.42 -1.97 -20.61
CA LEU A 27 18.19 -1.32 -19.56
C LEU A 27 19.51 -0.88 -20.20
N SER A 28 19.80 0.42 -20.19
CA SER A 28 21.10 0.91 -20.62
C SER A 28 22.19 0.34 -19.70
N GLU A 29 23.41 0.16 -20.20
CA GLU A 29 24.57 -0.30 -19.38
C GLU A 29 24.83 0.59 -18.15
N LYS A 30 24.25 1.79 -18.09
CA LYS A 30 24.32 2.75 -17.00
C LYS A 30 23.05 2.81 -16.14
N ALA A 31 22.14 1.84 -16.28
CA ALA A 31 20.92 1.83 -15.49
C ALA A 31 21.25 1.61 -14.01
N VAL A 32 20.92 2.58 -13.17
CA VAL A 32 20.99 2.47 -11.71
C VAL A 32 19.67 1.95 -11.20
N LEU A 33 19.71 0.94 -10.33
CA LEU A 33 18.51 0.43 -9.65
C LEU A 33 17.91 1.55 -8.81
N ARG A 34 16.63 1.86 -9.00
CA ARG A 34 15.92 2.80 -8.13
C ARG A 34 15.74 2.21 -6.72
N PRO A 35 15.68 3.04 -5.70
CA PRO A 35 15.28 2.59 -4.38
C PRO A 35 13.91 1.89 -4.43
N PRO A 36 13.73 0.78 -3.68
CA PRO A 36 12.43 0.15 -3.56
C PRO A 36 11.43 1.12 -2.93
N VAL A 37 10.19 1.05 -3.42
CA VAL A 37 9.08 1.85 -2.90
C VAL A 37 8.19 0.95 -2.05
N VAL A 38 8.02 1.33 -0.79
CA VAL A 38 7.26 0.61 0.23
C VAL A 38 6.03 1.45 0.61
N ALA A 39 4.84 0.95 0.34
CA ALA A 39 3.61 1.60 0.81
C ALA A 39 3.19 1.01 2.16
N VAL A 40 2.84 1.89 3.11
CA VAL A 40 2.34 1.48 4.43
C VAL A 40 0.83 1.66 4.45
N MET A 41 0.10 0.57 4.68
CA MET A 41 -1.35 0.50 4.57
C MET A 41 -1.98 -0.18 5.78
N GLY A 42 -3.28 -0.01 5.96
CA GLY A 42 -4.04 -0.63 7.06
C GLY A 42 -5.11 0.30 7.60
N HIS A 43 -5.82 -0.16 8.62
CA HIS A 43 -6.91 0.59 9.23
C HIS A 43 -6.41 1.86 9.94
N VAL A 44 -7.32 2.84 10.10
CA VAL A 44 -7.10 4.01 10.96
C VAL A 44 -6.75 3.52 12.37
N ASP A 45 -5.89 4.24 13.09
CA ASP A 45 -5.46 3.93 14.45
C ASP A 45 -4.70 2.61 14.66
N HIS A 46 -4.38 1.84 13.62
CA HIS A 46 -3.51 0.67 13.75
C HIS A 46 -2.03 1.02 13.93
N GLY A 47 -1.66 2.31 13.85
CA GLY A 47 -0.33 2.81 14.14
C GLY A 47 0.62 2.86 12.94
N LYS A 48 0.10 3.09 11.73
CA LYS A 48 0.91 3.26 10.50
C LYS A 48 1.92 4.40 10.63
N THR A 49 1.44 5.60 10.97
CA THR A 49 2.28 6.79 11.13
C THR A 49 3.24 6.62 12.31
N THR A 50 2.80 6.01 13.41
CA THR A 50 3.68 5.68 14.56
C THR A 50 4.81 4.74 14.16
N LEU A 51 4.53 3.74 13.31
CA LEU A 51 5.56 2.85 12.77
C LEU A 51 6.56 3.62 11.90
N LEU A 52 6.08 4.48 11.02
CA LEU A 52 6.94 5.31 10.18
C LEU A 52 7.78 6.29 11.02
N ASP A 53 7.19 6.91 12.04
CA ASP A 53 7.90 7.81 12.95
C ASP A 53 9.02 7.07 13.69
N SER A 54 8.76 5.85 14.16
CA SER A 54 9.76 5.01 14.80
C SER A 54 10.92 4.67 13.84
N LEU A 55 10.60 4.24 12.61
CA LEU A 55 11.60 3.89 11.59
C LEU A 55 12.42 5.10 11.13
N LEU A 56 11.80 6.27 11.03
CA LEU A 56 12.43 7.50 10.54
C LEU A 56 13.05 8.35 11.65
N HIS A 57 12.91 7.95 12.92
CA HIS A 57 13.26 8.74 14.09
C HIS A 57 12.66 10.15 14.06
N LYS A 58 11.40 10.26 13.62
CA LYS A 58 10.62 11.50 13.51
C LYS A 58 9.45 11.50 14.50
N LYS A 59 8.81 12.65 14.60
CA LYS A 59 7.61 12.86 15.42
C LYS A 59 6.49 13.50 14.58
N THR A 60 6.11 12.86 13.51
CA THR A 60 5.12 13.38 12.55
C THR A 60 3.72 13.37 13.17
N VAL A 61 3.40 12.36 13.97
CA VAL A 61 2.09 12.22 14.67
C VAL A 61 1.79 13.43 15.57
N GLU A 62 2.82 14.01 16.20
CA GLU A 62 2.64 15.17 17.10
C GLU A 62 2.25 16.45 16.34
N GLY A 63 2.50 16.53 15.03
CA GLY A 63 2.23 17.69 14.19
C GLY A 63 0.95 17.65 13.37
N GLU A 64 0.30 16.49 13.26
CA GLU A 64 -0.91 16.34 12.46
C GLU A 64 -2.19 16.57 13.27
N ALA A 65 -3.11 17.36 12.70
CA ALA A 65 -4.41 17.61 13.32
C ALA A 65 -5.22 16.31 13.46
N GLY A 66 -5.53 15.93 14.69
CA GLY A 66 -6.23 14.68 15.00
C GLY A 66 -5.35 13.44 15.04
N GLY A 67 -4.02 13.55 14.85
CA GLY A 67 -3.09 12.41 14.89
C GLY A 67 -3.28 11.41 13.74
N ILE A 68 -3.88 11.83 12.63
CA ILE A 68 -4.12 11.01 11.44
C ILE A 68 -3.43 11.62 10.22
N THR A 69 -2.84 10.80 9.38
CA THR A 69 -2.24 11.22 8.11
C THR A 69 -3.32 11.69 7.14
N GLN A 70 -3.24 12.94 6.71
CA GLN A 70 -4.23 13.58 5.82
C GLN A 70 -3.76 13.69 4.37
N HIS A 71 -2.46 13.62 4.13
CA HIS A 71 -1.85 13.76 2.81
C HIS A 71 -0.89 12.59 2.54
N ILE A 72 -0.74 12.22 1.28
CA ILE A 72 0.29 11.24 0.88
C ILE A 72 1.65 11.87 1.09
N SER A 73 2.46 11.27 1.93
CA SER A 73 3.82 11.70 2.21
C SER A 73 4.84 10.65 1.77
N ALA A 74 5.94 11.09 1.20
CA ALA A 74 7.04 10.22 0.81
C ALA A 74 8.26 10.50 1.68
N TYR A 75 8.84 9.46 2.25
CA TYR A 75 10.03 9.53 3.09
C TYR A 75 11.11 8.60 2.56
N GLN A 76 12.36 9.02 2.64
CA GLN A 76 13.49 8.14 2.33
C GLN A 76 14.25 7.79 3.61
N LEU A 77 14.48 6.51 3.78
CA LEU A 77 15.33 5.95 4.84
C LEU A 77 16.57 5.33 4.20
N LYS A 78 17.73 5.63 4.76
CA LYS A 78 18.97 4.94 4.42
C LYS A 78 19.23 3.84 5.44
N HIS A 79 19.28 2.59 4.98
CA HIS A 79 19.59 1.42 5.80
C HIS A 79 20.69 0.61 5.10
N ASP A 80 21.79 0.32 5.78
CA ASP A 80 22.96 -0.41 5.24
C ASP A 80 23.40 0.09 3.84
N ASP A 81 23.58 1.40 3.69
CA ASP A 81 23.94 2.09 2.44
C ASP A 81 22.91 1.96 1.28
N ARG A 82 21.74 1.38 1.53
CA ARG A 82 20.63 1.32 0.59
C ARG A 82 19.54 2.32 0.97
N LEU A 83 18.98 2.97 -0.04
CA LEU A 83 17.83 3.84 0.14
C LEU A 83 16.54 3.03 -0.02
N ILE A 84 15.58 3.30 0.87
CA ILE A 84 14.22 2.77 0.82
C ILE A 84 13.27 3.97 0.83
N THR A 85 12.31 4.00 -0.07
CA THR A 85 11.29 5.05 -0.12
C THR A 85 10.00 4.53 0.50
N PHE A 86 9.56 5.13 1.59
CA PHE A 86 8.28 4.85 2.22
C PHE A 86 7.22 5.83 1.74
N LEU A 87 6.03 5.31 1.43
CA LEU A 87 4.84 6.10 1.15
C LEU A 87 3.88 5.94 2.31
N ASP A 88 3.67 7.02 3.06
CA ASP A 88 2.60 7.08 4.05
C ASP A 88 1.30 7.46 3.36
N THR A 89 0.27 6.66 3.57
CA THR A 89 -1.01 6.84 2.91
C THR A 89 -2.10 7.15 3.93
N PRO A 90 -2.83 8.27 3.76
CA PRO A 90 -4.03 8.49 4.57
C PRO A 90 -5.00 7.33 4.35
N GLY A 91 -5.71 6.90 5.39
CA GLY A 91 -6.62 5.75 5.36
C GLY A 91 -7.42 5.55 4.06
N HIS A 92 -8.72 5.67 4.11
CA HIS A 92 -9.63 5.24 3.02
C HIS A 92 -9.49 5.99 1.69
N GLU A 93 -9.19 7.29 1.69
CA GLU A 93 -9.22 8.12 0.46
C GLU A 93 -7.99 7.94 -0.43
N ALA A 94 -6.84 7.62 0.14
CA ALA A 94 -5.61 7.46 -0.62
C ALA A 94 -5.59 6.22 -1.52
N PHE A 95 -6.32 5.17 -1.17
CA PHE A 95 -6.42 3.99 -2.02
C PHE A 95 -6.95 4.29 -3.42
N ALA A 96 -7.84 5.28 -3.55
CA ALA A 96 -8.36 5.70 -4.85
C ALA A 96 -7.28 6.41 -5.69
N ALA A 97 -6.50 7.30 -5.08
CA ALA A 97 -5.43 8.05 -5.75
C ALA A 97 -4.24 7.15 -6.09
N ILE A 98 -3.84 6.25 -5.17
CA ILE A 98 -2.76 5.28 -5.41
C ILE A 98 -3.18 4.25 -6.46
N ARG A 99 -4.44 3.80 -6.47
CA ARG A 99 -4.99 2.93 -7.52
C ARG A 99 -4.94 3.56 -8.90
N GLN A 100 -5.21 4.85 -9.01
CA GLN A 100 -5.22 5.55 -10.30
C GLN A 100 -3.81 5.82 -10.87
N HIS A 101 -2.79 6.04 -10.00
CA HIS A 101 -1.48 6.51 -10.42
C HIS A 101 -0.30 5.69 -9.89
N GLY A 102 -0.48 4.77 -8.95
CA GLY A 102 0.61 4.22 -8.13
C GLY A 102 0.71 2.70 -8.02
N ALA A 103 -0.26 1.91 -8.47
CA ALA A 103 -0.14 0.45 -8.44
C ALA A 103 1.11 -0.06 -9.17
N MET A 104 1.62 0.71 -10.14
CA MET A 104 2.85 0.41 -10.88
C MET A 104 4.14 0.89 -10.19
N LEU A 105 4.06 1.64 -9.09
CA LEU A 105 5.23 2.24 -8.43
C LEU A 105 5.63 1.54 -7.14
N THR A 106 4.73 0.77 -6.53
CA THR A 106 4.96 0.12 -5.24
C THR A 106 5.52 -1.29 -5.43
N ASP A 107 6.68 -1.53 -4.86
CA ASP A 107 7.34 -2.85 -4.90
C ASP A 107 6.89 -3.74 -3.73
N ILE A 108 6.68 -3.13 -2.56
CA ILE A 108 6.31 -3.80 -1.31
C ILE A 108 5.16 -3.05 -0.65
N VAL A 109 4.20 -3.78 -0.12
CA VAL A 109 3.14 -3.25 0.74
C VAL A 109 3.30 -3.78 2.15
N VAL A 110 3.44 -2.88 3.12
CA VAL A 110 3.41 -3.22 4.55
C VAL A 110 1.99 -2.98 5.06
N ILE A 111 1.32 -4.07 5.42
CA ILE A 111 -0.03 -4.03 6.01
C ILE A 111 0.11 -4.01 7.53
N VAL A 112 -0.32 -2.91 8.15
CA VAL A 112 -0.28 -2.74 9.61
C VAL A 112 -1.61 -3.14 10.21
N VAL A 113 -1.59 -4.11 11.13
CA VAL A 113 -2.77 -4.61 11.84
C VAL A 113 -2.49 -4.56 13.33
N ALA A 114 -3.40 -3.96 14.10
CA ALA A 114 -3.26 -3.93 15.56
C ALA A 114 -3.69 -5.27 16.17
N ALA A 115 -2.84 -5.86 17.02
CA ALA A 115 -3.06 -7.16 17.63
C ALA A 115 -4.25 -7.19 18.62
N ASP A 116 -4.63 -6.03 19.15
CA ASP A 116 -5.76 -5.83 20.06
C ASP A 116 -7.11 -5.64 19.33
N ASP A 117 -7.08 -5.33 18.02
CA ASP A 117 -8.26 -4.95 17.24
C ASP A 117 -8.53 -5.90 16.06
N GLY A 118 -7.52 -6.61 15.55
CA GLY A 118 -7.62 -7.59 14.47
C GLY A 118 -7.86 -6.98 13.09
N VAL A 119 -8.37 -7.82 12.16
CA VAL A 119 -8.61 -7.42 10.77
C VAL A 119 -9.88 -6.59 10.64
N LYS A 120 -9.77 -5.41 10.04
CA LYS A 120 -10.87 -4.46 9.79
C LYS A 120 -11.20 -4.37 8.29
N PRO A 121 -12.36 -3.83 7.91
CA PRO A 121 -12.72 -3.68 6.50
C PRO A 121 -11.66 -2.97 5.66
N GLN A 122 -11.03 -1.92 6.17
CA GLN A 122 -9.94 -1.20 5.49
C GLN A 122 -8.68 -2.05 5.34
N THR A 123 -8.42 -2.98 6.28
CA THR A 123 -7.33 -3.95 6.16
C THR A 123 -7.60 -4.90 4.98
N VAL A 124 -8.83 -5.37 4.83
CA VAL A 124 -9.25 -6.23 3.71
C VAL A 124 -9.10 -5.50 2.37
N GLU A 125 -9.44 -4.21 2.31
CA GLU A 125 -9.23 -3.39 1.12
C GLU A 125 -7.74 -3.25 0.78
N ALA A 126 -6.89 -3.03 1.79
CA ALA A 126 -5.44 -2.96 1.61
C ALA A 126 -4.86 -4.28 1.07
N ILE A 127 -5.33 -5.42 1.57
CA ILE A 127 -4.95 -6.75 1.08
C ILE A 127 -5.31 -6.90 -0.40
N LYS A 128 -6.56 -6.62 -0.76
CA LYS A 128 -7.03 -6.70 -2.16
C LYS A 128 -6.24 -5.77 -3.08
N PHE A 129 -5.92 -4.58 -2.61
CA PHE A 129 -5.09 -3.65 -3.36
C PHE A 129 -3.69 -4.22 -3.62
N ALA A 130 -2.99 -4.69 -2.58
CA ALA A 130 -1.65 -5.24 -2.69
C ALA A 130 -1.60 -6.45 -3.63
N GLN A 131 -2.59 -7.34 -3.54
CA GLN A 131 -2.74 -8.49 -4.43
C GLN A 131 -2.98 -8.05 -5.89
N SER A 132 -3.85 -7.07 -6.12
CA SER A 132 -4.13 -6.56 -7.47
C SER A 132 -2.94 -5.84 -8.11
N ALA A 133 -2.10 -5.22 -7.29
CA ALA A 133 -0.86 -4.58 -7.72
C ALA A 133 0.30 -5.57 -7.94
N ASN A 134 0.11 -6.85 -7.62
CA ASN A 134 1.16 -7.87 -7.59
C ASN A 134 2.39 -7.44 -6.78
N ALA A 135 2.18 -6.66 -5.74
CA ALA A 135 3.22 -6.20 -4.82
C ALA A 135 3.54 -7.29 -3.79
N LYS A 136 4.78 -7.34 -3.32
CA LYS A 136 5.13 -8.21 -2.19
C LYS A 136 4.48 -7.68 -0.92
N ILE A 137 3.87 -8.57 -0.13
CA ILE A 137 3.17 -8.22 1.09
C ILE A 137 4.00 -8.61 2.31
N ILE A 138 4.14 -7.68 3.23
CA ILE A 138 4.66 -7.91 4.59
C ILE A 138 3.57 -7.44 5.56
N VAL A 139 3.33 -8.20 6.62
CA VAL A 139 2.38 -7.82 7.66
C VAL A 139 3.12 -7.42 8.92
N ALA A 140 2.81 -6.22 9.43
CA ALA A 140 3.25 -5.75 10.74
C ALA A 140 2.10 -5.88 11.72
N ILE A 141 2.17 -6.86 12.62
CA ILE A 141 1.20 -7.05 13.71
C ILE A 141 1.61 -6.13 14.85
N ASN A 142 1.00 -4.95 14.90
CA ASN A 142 1.39 -3.88 15.80
C ASN A 142 0.64 -3.91 17.15
N LYS A 143 1.11 -3.11 18.08
CA LYS A 143 0.54 -2.92 19.42
C LYS A 143 0.56 -4.19 20.29
N ILE A 144 1.58 -5.02 20.12
CA ILE A 144 1.75 -6.25 20.94
C ILE A 144 1.96 -5.95 22.44
N ASP A 145 2.23 -4.69 22.76
CA ASP A 145 2.39 -4.18 24.13
C ASP A 145 1.08 -3.85 24.83
N ARG A 146 -0.05 -3.92 24.12
CA ARG A 146 -1.37 -3.63 24.69
C ARG A 146 -1.98 -4.85 25.38
N GLU A 147 -2.75 -4.57 26.41
CA GLU A 147 -3.65 -5.54 27.02
C GLU A 147 -4.70 -5.97 25.98
N GLY A 148 -4.92 -7.28 25.85
CA GLY A 148 -5.82 -7.82 24.83
C GLY A 148 -5.19 -8.09 23.48
N ALA A 149 -3.88 -7.87 23.30
CA ALA A 149 -3.18 -8.24 22.08
C ALA A 149 -3.18 -9.76 21.91
N ASP A 150 -3.72 -10.23 20.78
CA ASP A 150 -3.78 -11.66 20.41
C ASP A 150 -3.17 -11.88 19.03
N ILE A 151 -1.89 -12.18 19.01
CA ILE A 151 -1.12 -12.41 17.78
C ILE A 151 -1.64 -13.64 17.02
N PRO A 152 -1.80 -14.83 17.64
CA PRO A 152 -2.30 -16.01 16.96
C PRO A 152 -3.66 -15.81 16.30
N ARG A 153 -4.58 -15.16 16.99
CA ARG A 153 -5.91 -14.81 16.46
C ARG A 153 -5.79 -13.88 15.26
N THR A 154 -4.96 -12.84 15.35
CA THR A 154 -4.75 -11.88 14.26
C THR A 154 -4.15 -12.58 13.03
N MET A 155 -3.20 -13.50 13.22
CA MET A 155 -2.63 -14.30 12.13
C MET A 155 -3.68 -15.20 11.49
N ALA A 156 -4.54 -15.86 12.29
CA ALA A 156 -5.62 -16.69 11.79
C ALA A 156 -6.65 -15.89 10.97
N ASP A 157 -7.02 -14.69 11.44
CA ASP A 157 -7.91 -13.79 10.71
C ASP A 157 -7.29 -13.35 9.37
N LEU A 158 -6.00 -13.03 9.34
CA LEU A 158 -5.29 -12.68 8.12
C LEU A 158 -5.22 -13.85 7.12
N ALA A 159 -5.01 -15.07 7.62
CA ALA A 159 -4.99 -16.28 6.80
C ALA A 159 -6.35 -16.52 6.11
N GLN A 160 -7.49 -16.21 6.78
CA GLN A 160 -8.82 -16.28 6.16
C GLN A 160 -8.98 -15.30 5.00
N HIS A 161 -8.20 -14.23 4.97
CA HIS A 161 -8.16 -13.26 3.88
C HIS A 161 -7.06 -13.53 2.84
N GLY A 162 -6.48 -14.74 2.86
CA GLY A 162 -5.50 -15.19 1.86
C GLY A 162 -4.06 -14.77 2.16
N LEU A 163 -3.77 -14.28 3.37
CA LEU A 163 -2.41 -14.00 3.82
C LEU A 163 -1.95 -15.10 4.79
N GLN A 164 -1.41 -16.19 4.24
CA GLN A 164 -0.93 -17.30 5.06
C GLN A 164 0.48 -17.02 5.57
N PRO A 165 0.72 -17.10 6.90
CA PRO A 165 2.04 -16.88 7.49
C PRO A 165 3.08 -17.90 7.01
N GLU A 166 4.33 -17.48 6.88
CA GLU A 166 5.47 -18.37 6.61
C GLU A 166 5.58 -19.48 7.66
N GLU A 167 5.32 -19.18 8.94
CA GLU A 167 5.31 -20.14 10.05
C GLU A 167 4.32 -21.30 9.85
N TRP A 168 3.26 -21.08 9.07
CA TRP A 168 2.23 -22.08 8.75
C TRP A 168 2.38 -22.63 7.33
N GLY A 169 3.55 -22.45 6.72
CA GLY A 169 3.85 -22.95 5.38
C GLY A 169 3.34 -22.04 4.24
N GLY A 170 2.98 -20.80 4.53
CA GLY A 170 2.63 -19.77 3.54
C GLY A 170 3.87 -19.04 3.03
N ASP A 171 3.63 -17.89 2.41
CA ASP A 171 4.63 -17.02 1.77
C ASP A 171 4.63 -15.59 2.32
N ILE A 172 3.82 -15.33 3.35
CA ILE A 172 3.67 -13.99 3.93
C ILE A 172 4.49 -13.87 5.21
N THR A 173 5.48 -12.97 5.16
CA THR A 173 6.24 -12.59 6.35
C THR A 173 5.35 -11.76 7.28
N MET A 174 5.13 -12.24 8.51
CA MET A 174 4.38 -11.54 9.55
C MET A 174 5.30 -11.22 10.72
N VAL A 175 5.39 -9.94 11.09
CA VAL A 175 6.30 -9.46 12.12
C VAL A 175 5.50 -8.84 13.27
N PRO A 176 5.50 -9.44 14.48
CA PRO A 176 4.95 -8.81 15.67
C PRO A 176 5.83 -7.63 16.12
N ILE A 177 5.22 -6.46 16.29
CA ILE A 177 5.93 -5.22 16.64
C ILE A 177 5.18 -4.39 17.68
N SER A 178 5.91 -3.50 18.33
CA SER A 178 5.36 -2.38 19.07
C SER A 178 5.99 -1.08 18.54
N ALA A 179 5.32 -0.43 17.60
CA ALA A 179 5.79 0.83 17.03
C ALA A 179 5.97 1.95 18.08
N LYS A 180 5.30 1.82 19.23
CA LYS A 180 5.44 2.76 20.35
C LYS A 180 6.75 2.58 21.14
N ARG A 181 7.27 1.34 21.19
CA ARG A 181 8.46 1.02 21.99
C ARG A 181 9.75 1.08 21.17
N GLY A 182 9.66 1.05 19.83
CA GLY A 182 10.76 1.03 18.88
C GLY A 182 11.19 -0.37 18.53
#